data_6aad38f1e3c4db51c1c6bfe58979a0a4
#
_entry.id   6aad38f1e3c4db51c1c6bfe58979a0a4
#
_cell.length_a   1.000
_cell.length_b   1.000
_cell.length_c   1.000
_cell.angle_alpha   90.00
_cell.angle_beta   90.00
_cell.angle_gamma   90.00
#
_symmetry.space_group_name_H-M   'P 1'
#
loop_
_entity.id
_entity.type
_entity.pdbx_description
1 polymer ?
#
loop_
_entity_poly.entity_id
_entity_poly.type
_entity_poly.pdbx_seq_one_letter_code
_entity_poly.pdbx_strand_id
1 'polypeptide(L)'
;MARYVLDIKPSARKELENLSDSLIARLASKIDSLAADPRPSGCRKLRGYKDFWRIRVGEYRVVYIIDDNRKIVSVTRVAHRRDVYE
;
A
#
# COMPACT_ATOMS: atom_id res chain seq x y z
N MET A 1 9.27 -9.76 -17.63
CA MET A 1 8.98 -8.46 -17.00
C MET A 1 9.46 -8.44 -15.57
N ALA A 2 10.06 -7.35 -15.17
CA ALA A 2 10.51 -7.20 -13.79
C ALA A 2 9.31 -7.01 -12.88
N ARG A 3 9.29 -7.73 -11.77
CA ARG A 3 8.28 -7.55 -10.72
C ARG A 3 8.96 -6.95 -9.50
N TYR A 4 8.20 -6.17 -8.77
CA TYR A 4 8.68 -5.63 -7.51
C TYR A 4 8.48 -6.65 -6.39
N VAL A 5 9.38 -6.60 -5.41
CA VAL A 5 9.24 -7.39 -4.19
C VAL A 5 8.38 -6.59 -3.22
N LEU A 6 7.40 -7.24 -2.61
CA LEU A 6 6.56 -6.60 -1.60
C LEU A 6 7.17 -6.79 -0.22
N ASP A 7 7.25 -5.68 0.51
CA ASP A 7 7.72 -5.67 1.88
C ASP A 7 6.63 -5.00 2.74
N ILE A 8 5.99 -5.77 3.60
CA ILE A 8 4.95 -5.26 4.49
C ILE A 8 5.61 -4.89 5.81
N LYS A 9 5.70 -3.59 6.08
CA LYS A 9 6.33 -3.11 7.30
C LYS A 9 5.52 -3.53 8.54
N PRO A 10 6.17 -3.69 9.70
CA PRO A 10 5.48 -4.12 10.92
C PRO A 10 4.27 -3.26 11.27
N SER A 11 4.34 -1.94 11.07
CA SER A 11 3.21 -1.05 11.34
C SER A 11 2.00 -1.40 10.48
N ALA A 12 2.20 -1.64 9.19
CA ALA A 12 1.12 -2.01 8.28
C ALA A 12 0.58 -3.40 8.59
N ARG A 13 1.47 -4.34 8.90
CA ARG A 13 1.08 -5.70 9.25
C ARG A 13 0.17 -5.70 10.48
N LYS A 14 0.54 -4.92 11.49
CA LYS A 14 -0.24 -4.81 12.72
C LYS A 14 -1.62 -4.21 12.44
N GLU A 15 -1.70 -3.21 11.56
CA GLU A 15 -2.98 -2.63 11.17
C GLU A 15 -3.87 -3.66 10.46
N LEU A 16 -3.29 -4.46 9.56
CA LEU A 16 -4.02 -5.52 8.86
C LEU A 16 -4.59 -6.55 9.83
N GLU A 17 -3.82 -6.95 10.85
CA GLU A 17 -4.24 -7.96 11.81
C GLU A 17 -5.50 -7.58 12.58
N ASN A 18 -5.81 -6.30 12.67
CA ASN A 18 -6.96 -5.79 13.39
C ASN A 18 -8.23 -5.69 12.54
N LEU A 19 -8.17 -6.11 11.28
CA LEU A 19 -9.29 -6.00 10.35
C LEU A 19 -10.01 -7.33 10.20
N SER A 20 -11.25 -7.28 9.66
CA SER A 20 -12.01 -8.49 9.36
C SER A 20 -11.33 -9.30 8.26
N ASP A 21 -11.59 -10.60 8.22
CA ASP A 21 -11.00 -11.48 7.22
C ASP A 21 -11.34 -11.04 5.80
N SER A 22 -12.56 -10.57 5.57
CA SER A 22 -12.97 -10.13 4.24
C SER A 22 -12.22 -8.86 3.81
N LEU A 23 -11.97 -7.94 4.74
CA LEU A 23 -11.17 -6.74 4.46
C LEU A 23 -9.73 -7.11 4.19
N ILE A 24 -9.17 -8.01 4.99
CA ILE A 24 -7.79 -8.48 4.78
C ILE A 24 -7.65 -9.08 3.39
N ALA A 25 -8.59 -9.91 2.96
CA ALA A 25 -8.54 -10.54 1.64
C ALA A 25 -8.58 -9.50 0.53
N ARG A 26 -9.44 -8.49 0.64
CA ARG A 26 -9.54 -7.41 -0.36
C ARG A 26 -8.25 -6.58 -0.42
N LEU A 27 -7.74 -6.22 0.75
CA LEU A 27 -6.51 -5.43 0.83
C LEU A 27 -5.31 -6.21 0.32
N ALA A 28 -5.21 -7.48 0.70
CA ALA A 28 -4.11 -8.35 0.26
C ALA A 28 -4.08 -8.47 -1.26
N SER A 29 -5.24 -8.65 -1.88
CA SER A 29 -5.34 -8.73 -3.34
C SER A 29 -4.81 -7.46 -4.01
N LYS A 30 -5.19 -6.30 -3.49
CA LYS A 30 -4.74 -5.01 -4.05
C LYS A 30 -3.25 -4.79 -3.79
N ILE A 31 -2.77 -5.14 -2.61
CA ILE A 31 -1.35 -5.02 -2.29
C ILE A 31 -0.52 -5.92 -3.19
N ASP A 32 -0.95 -7.16 -3.38
CA ASP A 32 -0.24 -8.10 -4.26
C ASP A 32 -0.13 -7.56 -5.68
N SER A 33 -1.14 -6.89 -6.17
CA SER A 33 -1.13 -6.32 -7.52
C SER A 33 -0.08 -5.23 -7.69
N LEU A 34 0.36 -4.59 -6.61
CA LEU A 34 1.40 -3.58 -6.67
C LEU A 34 2.75 -4.14 -7.09
N ALA A 35 2.96 -5.45 -6.93
CA ALA A 35 4.21 -6.09 -7.37
C ALA A 35 4.35 -6.05 -8.89
N ALA A 36 3.25 -6.13 -9.62
CA ALA A 36 3.25 -6.05 -11.09
C ALA A 36 3.14 -4.61 -11.58
N ASP A 37 2.39 -3.77 -10.84
CA ASP A 37 2.16 -2.38 -11.22
C ASP A 37 2.12 -1.51 -9.96
N PRO A 38 3.26 -0.91 -9.57
CA PRO A 38 3.31 -0.10 -8.34
C PRO A 38 2.56 1.22 -8.44
N ARG A 39 2.23 1.66 -9.64
CA ARG A 39 1.49 2.91 -9.85
C ARG A 39 0.21 2.64 -10.63
N PRO A 40 -0.73 1.86 -10.04
CA PRO A 40 -1.96 1.53 -10.76
C PRO A 40 -2.85 2.76 -10.93
N SER A 41 -3.83 2.65 -11.81
CA SER A 41 -4.83 3.69 -11.97
C SER A 41 -5.45 4.03 -10.62
N GLY A 42 -5.55 5.33 -10.30
CA GLY A 42 -6.11 5.79 -9.04
C GLY A 42 -5.09 5.96 -7.91
N CYS A 43 -3.84 5.54 -8.10
CA CYS A 43 -2.82 5.81 -7.08
C CYS A 43 -2.48 7.30 -7.09
N ARG A 44 -2.06 7.81 -5.94
CA ARG A 44 -1.63 9.19 -5.80
C ARG A 44 -0.37 9.29 -4.97
N LYS A 45 0.49 10.22 -5.36
CA LYS A 45 1.69 10.54 -4.59
C LYS A 45 1.30 11.43 -3.41
N LEU A 46 1.84 11.14 -2.23
CA LEU A 46 1.55 11.95 -1.05
C LEU A 46 2.34 13.24 -1.07
N ARG A 47 1.69 14.34 -0.67
CA ARG A 47 2.34 15.64 -0.57
C ARG A 47 3.33 15.64 0.59
N GLY A 48 4.48 16.27 0.35
CA GLY A 48 5.48 16.46 1.39
C GLY A 48 6.29 15.23 1.75
N TYR A 49 6.02 14.11 1.10
CA TYR A 49 6.73 12.86 1.37
C TYR A 49 7.33 12.31 0.08
N LYS A 50 8.63 12.26 0.01
CA LYS A 50 9.34 11.73 -1.14
C LYS A 50 9.05 10.24 -1.29
N ASP A 51 8.70 9.83 -2.50
CA ASP A 51 8.49 8.44 -2.88
C ASP A 51 7.35 7.71 -2.14
N PHE A 52 6.51 8.43 -1.41
CA PHE A 52 5.33 7.85 -0.77
C PHE A 52 4.12 7.96 -1.69
N TRP A 53 3.38 6.88 -1.78
CA TRP A 53 2.20 6.75 -2.63
C TRP A 53 1.06 6.13 -1.84
N ARG A 54 -0.16 6.27 -2.34
CA ARG A 54 -1.31 5.61 -1.72
C ARG A 54 -2.26 5.09 -2.78
N ILE A 55 -2.95 4.00 -2.45
CA ILE A 55 -4.12 3.53 -3.20
C ILE A 55 -5.31 3.47 -2.24
N ARG A 56 -6.50 3.56 -2.80
CA ARG A 56 -7.74 3.40 -2.05
C ARG A 56 -8.31 2.01 -2.27
N VAL A 57 -8.79 1.41 -1.18
CA VAL A 57 -9.49 0.13 -1.22
C VAL A 57 -10.71 0.27 -0.32
N GLY A 58 -11.87 0.59 -0.92
CA GLY A 58 -13.06 0.94 -0.15
C GLY A 58 -12.83 2.17 0.72
N GLU A 59 -13.07 2.04 2.01
CA GLU A 59 -12.86 3.13 2.97
C GLU A 59 -11.43 3.17 3.51
N TYR A 60 -10.56 2.29 3.02
CA TYR A 60 -9.19 2.17 3.51
C TYR A 60 -8.20 2.70 2.50
N ARG A 61 -7.04 3.11 3.00
CA ARG A 61 -5.92 3.56 2.17
C ARG A 61 -4.69 2.75 2.53
N VAL A 62 -3.97 2.35 1.49
CA VAL A 62 -2.69 1.66 1.62
C VAL A 62 -1.61 2.67 1.23
N VAL A 63 -0.73 3.00 2.17
CA VAL A 63 0.39 3.90 1.94
C VAL A 63 1.65 3.08 1.76
N TYR A 64 2.40 3.37 0.72
CA TYR A 64 3.58 2.58 0.39
C TYR A 64 4.67 3.44 -0.24
N ILE A 65 5.89 2.94 -0.18
CA ILE A 65 7.06 3.55 -0.79
C ILE A 65 7.49 2.68 -1.97
N ILE A 66 7.87 3.32 -3.07
CA ILE A 66 8.37 2.61 -4.25
C ILE A 66 9.87 2.90 -4.38
N ASP A 67 10.67 1.84 -4.40
CA ASP A 67 12.10 1.93 -4.72
C ASP A 67 12.29 1.28 -6.09
N ASP A 68 12.36 2.11 -7.11
CA ASP A 68 12.48 1.63 -8.49
C ASP A 68 13.84 1.00 -8.77
N ASN A 69 14.88 1.44 -8.07
CA ASN A 69 16.22 0.90 -8.28
C ASN A 69 16.34 -0.53 -7.76
N ARG A 70 15.79 -0.78 -6.58
CA ARG A 70 15.82 -2.11 -5.95
C ARG A 70 14.62 -2.97 -6.32
N LYS A 71 13.62 -2.38 -6.96
CA LYS A 71 12.37 -3.05 -7.29
C LYS A 71 11.66 -3.56 -6.04
N ILE A 72 11.50 -2.67 -5.08
CA ILE A 72 10.82 -2.98 -3.81
C ILE A 72 9.65 -2.01 -3.61
N VAL A 73 8.51 -2.56 -3.22
CA VAL A 73 7.36 -1.79 -2.74
C VAL A 73 7.21 -2.09 -1.26
N SER A 74 7.37 -1.07 -0.43
CA SER A 74 7.27 -1.21 1.02
C SER A 74 5.96 -0.61 1.50
N VAL A 75 5.05 -1.44 1.99
CA VAL A 75 3.76 -0.99 2.54
C VAL A 75 3.99 -0.53 3.96
N THR A 76 3.73 0.74 4.23
CA THR A 76 4.01 1.37 5.53
C THR A 76 2.76 1.54 6.38
N ARG A 77 1.59 1.74 5.76
CA ARG A 77 0.34 1.93 6.50
C ARG A 77 -0.83 1.32 5.77
N VAL A 78 -1.77 0.80 6.55
CA VAL A 78 -3.10 0.40 6.08
C VAL A 78 -4.08 0.99 7.09
N ALA A 79 -4.81 2.04 6.71
CA ALA A 79 -5.64 2.77 7.65
C ALA A 79 -6.94 3.24 7.01
N HIS A 80 -7.95 3.44 7.86
CA HIS A 80 -9.20 4.04 7.42
C HIS A 80 -8.92 5.44 6.86
N ARG A 81 -9.68 5.85 5.86
CA ARG A 81 -9.46 7.13 5.17
C ARG A 81 -9.37 8.33 6.11
N ARG A 82 -10.07 8.29 7.25
CA ARG A 82 -10.05 9.41 8.18
C ARG A 82 -8.77 9.48 9.01
N ASP A 83 -7.94 8.43 8.98
CA ASP A 83 -6.70 8.36 9.74
C ASP A 83 -5.46 8.62 8.87
N VAL A 84 -5.64 8.88 7.58
CA VAL A 84 -4.55 9.12 6.64
C VAL A 84 -4.72 10.51 6.04
N TYR A 85 -3.71 11.36 6.24
CA TYR A 85 -3.67 12.70 5.65
C TYR A 85 -2.89 12.67 4.34
N GLU A 86 -3.42 13.35 3.35
CA GLU A 86 -2.80 13.46 2.03
C GLU A 86 -2.27 14.85 1.75
#